data_3cf9606c57c8e627978fa081f3fa4c29
#
_entry.id   3cf9606c57c8e627978fa081f3fa4c29
#
_cell.length_a   1.000
_cell.length_b   1.000
_cell.length_c   1.000
_cell.angle_alpha   90.00
_cell.angle_beta   90.00
_cell.angle_gamma   90.00
#
_symmetry.space_group_name_H-M   'P 1'
#
loop_
_entity.id
_entity.type
_entity.pdbx_description
1 polymer ?
#
loop_
_entity_poly.entity_id
_entity_poly.type
_entity_poly.pdbx_seq_one_letter_code
_entity_poly.pdbx_strand_id
1 'polypeptide(L)'
;TIMSFFGSMANDAGYNAWYADMMDDSNSGQIGAVAATLPVIGTLVGTLVGGMFVTGLATEANPQAGYIIFFSVAGGVTILVGIASFFLLKDAPTLKPVKDGGFWHQFGSTFNFKRFAANRELALVFVTLCVFFIGYNCYFIHIMNWMNYTLGFADPSLILGIPLLLAVALSVPFIKIINNKKVPAVAAFATILSILGCLFVFFVVGNMSSSFNTENALDIAANWPCFVGIILVGVGYVVFMQAMTVWMKRLYPEEHRGQFEGIRIMFFVFFPMIAGPLLADPICRAFGEKVYQVVDKGNLIFVTGAQASELGYDISQIAEGYLPVNELFIAAAVVTALALIPMSMAAKMYKERNK
;
A
#
# COMPACT_ATOMS: atom_id res chain seq x y z
N THR A 1 -7.87 -13.55 -10.57
CA THR A 1 -6.56 -14.23 -10.80
C THR A 1 -5.91 -13.80 -12.12
N ILE A 2 -6.62 -13.91 -13.27
CA ILE A 2 -6.08 -13.53 -14.60
C ILE A 2 -5.73 -12.05 -14.66
N MET A 3 -6.65 -11.17 -14.24
CA MET A 3 -6.41 -9.71 -14.17
C MET A 3 -5.23 -9.35 -13.27
N SER A 4 -5.12 -9.98 -12.11
CA SER A 4 -4.00 -9.76 -11.19
C SER A 4 -2.67 -10.21 -11.81
N PHE A 5 -2.65 -11.35 -12.52
CA PHE A 5 -1.45 -11.85 -13.18
C PHE A 5 -0.92 -10.87 -14.24
N PHE A 6 -1.76 -10.44 -15.17
CA PHE A 6 -1.35 -9.49 -16.21
C PHE A 6 -1.06 -8.10 -15.65
N GLY A 7 -1.82 -7.65 -14.63
CA GLY A 7 -1.57 -6.40 -13.95
C GLY A 7 -0.20 -6.37 -13.27
N SER A 8 0.16 -7.43 -12.54
CA SER A 8 1.48 -7.55 -11.92
C SER A 8 2.61 -7.68 -12.94
N MET A 9 2.42 -8.40 -14.04
CA MET A 9 3.43 -8.45 -15.11
C MET A 9 3.72 -7.08 -15.70
N ALA A 10 2.68 -6.31 -16.02
CA ALA A 10 2.85 -5.01 -16.64
C ALA A 10 3.40 -3.96 -15.65
N ASN A 11 2.77 -3.84 -14.48
CA ASN A 11 3.09 -2.81 -13.50
C ASN A 11 4.32 -3.15 -12.67
N ASP A 12 4.36 -4.34 -12.07
CA ASP A 12 5.38 -4.66 -11.08
C ASP A 12 6.72 -5.04 -11.69
N ALA A 13 6.74 -5.71 -12.83
CA ALA A 13 7.98 -6.11 -13.47
C ALA A 13 8.40 -5.15 -14.61
N GLY A 14 7.57 -5.01 -15.64
CA GLY A 14 7.91 -4.26 -16.84
C GLY A 14 8.07 -2.76 -16.59
N TYR A 15 7.05 -2.12 -16.04
CA TYR A 15 7.06 -0.68 -15.79
C TYR A 15 8.13 -0.26 -14.77
N ASN A 16 8.25 -1.02 -13.68
CA ASN A 16 9.26 -0.72 -12.66
C ASN A 16 10.70 -0.90 -13.15
N ALA A 17 10.96 -1.87 -14.03
CA ALA A 17 12.26 -2.01 -14.67
C ALA A 17 12.53 -0.84 -15.62
N TRP A 18 11.55 -0.51 -16.47
CA TRP A 18 11.68 0.59 -17.45
C TRP A 18 12.00 1.93 -16.80
N TYR A 19 11.25 2.35 -15.76
CA TYR A 19 11.56 3.64 -15.14
C TYR A 19 12.85 3.60 -14.31
N ALA A 20 13.29 2.43 -13.85
CA ALA A 20 14.60 2.28 -13.21
C ALA A 20 15.75 2.55 -14.20
N ASP A 21 15.59 2.16 -15.47
CA ASP A 21 16.55 2.40 -16.52
C ASP A 21 16.61 3.87 -16.96
N MET A 22 15.51 4.63 -16.76
CA MET A 22 15.42 6.07 -17.04
C MET A 22 15.91 6.94 -15.87
N MET A 23 16.22 6.34 -14.71
CA MET A 23 16.61 7.08 -13.51
C MET A 23 18.10 7.37 -13.50
N ASP A 24 18.45 8.65 -13.28
CA ASP A 24 19.81 9.13 -13.04
C ASP A 24 19.89 9.98 -11.77
N ASP A 25 21.08 10.47 -11.43
CA ASP A 25 21.29 11.28 -10.21
C ASP A 25 20.55 12.64 -10.25
N SER A 26 20.22 13.16 -11.43
CA SER A 26 19.54 14.45 -11.58
C SER A 26 18.02 14.34 -11.42
N ASN A 27 17.43 13.22 -11.85
CA ASN A 27 15.98 13.01 -11.91
C ASN A 27 15.44 11.98 -10.90
N SER A 28 16.31 11.30 -10.17
CA SER A 28 15.94 10.17 -9.30
C SER A 28 14.87 10.52 -8.26
N GLY A 29 14.91 11.72 -7.69
CA GLY A 29 13.91 12.17 -6.73
C GLY A 29 12.55 12.42 -7.37
N GLN A 30 12.50 13.00 -8.56
CA GLN A 30 11.27 13.24 -9.30
C GLN A 30 10.62 11.91 -9.71
N ILE A 31 11.40 11.00 -10.29
CA ILE A 31 10.92 9.67 -10.67
C ILE A 31 10.45 8.88 -9.43
N GLY A 32 11.22 8.92 -8.34
CA GLY A 32 10.83 8.29 -7.08
C GLY A 32 9.54 8.86 -6.49
N ALA A 33 9.35 10.18 -6.58
CA ALA A 33 8.12 10.84 -6.14
C ALA A 33 6.92 10.44 -7.00
N VAL A 34 7.06 10.46 -8.32
CA VAL A 34 6.00 10.05 -9.26
C VAL A 34 5.63 8.58 -9.00
N ALA A 35 6.62 7.69 -8.90
CA ALA A 35 6.40 6.28 -8.67
C ALA A 35 5.71 5.97 -7.31
N ALA A 36 5.96 6.78 -6.28
CA ALA A 36 5.34 6.63 -4.97
C ALA A 36 3.94 7.27 -4.89
N THR A 37 3.71 8.35 -5.65
CA THR A 37 2.52 9.20 -5.54
C THR A 37 1.39 8.74 -6.47
N LEU A 38 1.71 8.36 -7.72
CA LEU A 38 0.69 7.96 -8.70
C LEU A 38 -0.16 6.76 -8.25
N PRO A 39 0.39 5.69 -7.63
CA PRO A 39 -0.43 4.60 -7.10
C PRO A 39 -1.42 5.06 -6.03
N VAL A 40 -1.02 6.00 -5.16
CA VAL A 40 -1.91 6.56 -4.12
C VAL A 40 -3.04 7.35 -4.77
N ILE A 41 -2.72 8.23 -5.71
CA ILE A 41 -3.74 9.00 -6.46
C ILE A 41 -4.67 8.04 -7.23
N GLY A 42 -4.11 7.04 -7.90
CA GLY A 42 -4.88 6.04 -8.63
C GLY A 42 -5.84 5.26 -7.72
N THR A 43 -5.39 4.86 -6.55
CA THR A 43 -6.24 4.20 -5.54
C THR A 43 -7.35 5.12 -5.07
N LEU A 44 -7.05 6.39 -4.77
CA LEU A 44 -8.05 7.36 -4.34
C LEU A 44 -9.10 7.65 -5.41
N VAL A 45 -8.66 7.91 -6.64
CA VAL A 45 -9.57 8.12 -7.78
C VAL A 45 -10.41 6.87 -8.01
N GLY A 46 -9.81 5.68 -7.99
CA GLY A 46 -10.50 4.41 -8.13
C GLY A 46 -11.54 4.17 -7.04
N THR A 47 -11.22 4.50 -5.79
CA THR A 47 -12.15 4.34 -4.66
C THR A 47 -13.31 5.34 -4.74
N LEU A 48 -13.02 6.63 -4.97
CA LEU A 48 -14.05 7.67 -5.04
C LEU A 48 -14.96 7.48 -6.26
N VAL A 49 -14.38 7.32 -7.45
CA VAL A 49 -15.14 7.11 -8.68
C VAL A 49 -15.85 5.76 -8.65
N GLY A 50 -15.18 4.71 -8.19
CA GLY A 50 -15.77 3.38 -8.02
C GLY A 50 -16.97 3.39 -7.07
N GLY A 51 -16.85 4.06 -5.93
CA GLY A 51 -17.96 4.26 -4.99
C GLY A 51 -19.17 4.92 -5.66
N MET A 52 -18.95 6.01 -6.39
CA MET A 52 -20.02 6.73 -7.11
C MET A 52 -20.73 5.83 -8.15
N PHE A 53 -19.98 5.02 -8.90
CA PHE A 53 -20.57 4.07 -9.87
C PHE A 53 -21.35 2.95 -9.17
N VAL A 54 -20.76 2.37 -8.12
CA VAL A 54 -21.39 1.26 -7.38
C VAL A 54 -22.68 1.69 -6.71
N THR A 55 -22.66 2.81 -5.99
CA THR A 55 -23.85 3.30 -5.26
C THR A 55 -24.86 3.98 -6.19
N GLY A 56 -24.40 4.73 -7.19
CA GLY A 56 -25.27 5.53 -8.06
C GLY A 56 -25.98 4.73 -9.16
N LEU A 57 -25.45 3.57 -9.57
CA LEU A 57 -25.99 2.75 -10.65
C LEU A 57 -26.56 1.40 -10.19
N ALA A 58 -26.43 1.07 -8.91
CA ALA A 58 -27.06 -0.10 -8.34
C ALA A 58 -28.59 0.10 -8.30
N THR A 59 -29.33 -0.88 -8.80
CA THR A 59 -30.80 -0.92 -8.72
C THR A 59 -31.23 -2.19 -8.01
N GLU A 60 -32.47 -2.20 -7.45
CA GLU A 60 -33.00 -3.43 -6.83
C GLU A 60 -33.04 -4.61 -7.82
N ALA A 61 -33.29 -4.33 -9.11
CA ALA A 61 -33.32 -5.35 -10.16
C ALA A 61 -31.91 -5.83 -10.57
N ASN A 62 -30.88 -4.99 -10.44
CA ASN A 62 -29.50 -5.32 -10.78
C ASN A 62 -28.51 -4.63 -9.83
N PRO A 63 -28.26 -5.22 -8.65
CA PRO A 63 -27.31 -4.67 -7.66
C PRO A 63 -25.87 -4.60 -8.16
N GLN A 64 -25.53 -5.40 -9.18
CA GLN A 64 -24.16 -5.50 -9.71
C GLN A 64 -23.88 -4.55 -10.88
N ALA A 65 -24.88 -3.79 -11.36
CA ALA A 65 -24.74 -2.93 -12.54
C ALA A 65 -23.60 -1.91 -12.37
N GLY A 66 -23.46 -1.30 -11.20
CA GLY A 66 -22.40 -0.35 -10.90
C GLY A 66 -21.00 -0.96 -11.00
N TYR A 67 -20.82 -2.15 -10.47
CA TYR A 67 -19.53 -2.89 -10.57
C TYR A 67 -19.19 -3.23 -12.03
N ILE A 68 -20.16 -3.74 -12.79
CA ILE A 68 -19.93 -4.13 -14.20
C ILE A 68 -19.52 -2.89 -15.02
N ILE A 69 -20.22 -1.77 -14.87
CA ILE A 69 -19.91 -0.54 -15.59
C ILE A 69 -18.55 0.01 -15.17
N PHE A 70 -18.30 0.10 -13.87
CA PHE A 70 -17.01 0.60 -13.34
C PHE A 70 -15.83 -0.21 -13.88
N PHE A 71 -15.85 -1.54 -13.75
CA PHE A 71 -14.76 -2.38 -14.24
C PHE A 71 -14.64 -2.40 -15.77
N SER A 72 -15.75 -2.23 -16.50
CA SER A 72 -15.70 -2.11 -17.96
C SER A 72 -15.04 -0.81 -18.40
N VAL A 73 -15.37 0.32 -17.74
CA VAL A 73 -14.74 1.62 -18.02
C VAL A 73 -13.26 1.60 -17.62
N ALA A 74 -12.94 1.11 -16.43
CA ALA A 74 -11.56 1.01 -15.95
C ALA A 74 -10.72 0.10 -16.86
N GLY A 75 -11.27 -1.04 -17.29
CA GLY A 75 -10.64 -1.94 -18.25
C GLY A 75 -10.41 -1.27 -19.60
N GLY A 76 -11.40 -0.56 -20.12
CA GLY A 76 -11.29 0.21 -21.36
C GLY A 76 -10.18 1.28 -21.31
N VAL A 77 -10.12 2.04 -20.22
CA VAL A 77 -9.04 3.03 -19.99
C VAL A 77 -7.68 2.34 -19.93
N THR A 78 -7.56 1.21 -19.23
CA THR A 78 -6.31 0.45 -19.14
C THR A 78 -5.85 -0.04 -20.50
N ILE A 79 -6.74 -0.54 -21.36
CA ILE A 79 -6.43 -0.97 -22.73
C ILE A 79 -5.94 0.22 -23.57
N LEU A 80 -6.63 1.37 -23.51
CA LEU A 80 -6.23 2.57 -24.26
C LEU A 80 -4.86 3.07 -23.83
N VAL A 81 -4.59 3.12 -22.51
CA VAL A 81 -3.28 3.50 -21.97
C VAL A 81 -2.21 2.49 -22.40
N GLY A 82 -2.52 1.19 -22.39
CA GLY A 82 -1.59 0.14 -22.86
C GLY A 82 -1.21 0.31 -24.33
N ILE A 83 -2.19 0.58 -25.19
CA ILE A 83 -1.97 0.85 -26.62
C ILE A 83 -1.13 2.13 -26.78
N ALA A 84 -1.47 3.22 -26.08
CA ALA A 84 -0.71 4.46 -26.13
C ALA A 84 0.75 4.26 -25.66
N SER A 85 0.93 3.49 -24.59
CA SER A 85 2.26 3.16 -24.04
C SER A 85 3.13 2.43 -25.06
N PHE A 86 2.56 1.51 -25.83
CA PHE A 86 3.30 0.78 -26.87
C PHE A 86 3.92 1.71 -27.93
N PHE A 87 3.27 2.83 -28.24
CA PHE A 87 3.78 3.79 -29.21
C PHE A 87 4.63 4.91 -28.60
N LEU A 88 4.36 5.27 -27.34
CA LEU A 88 4.98 6.44 -26.70
C LEU A 88 6.21 6.07 -25.87
N LEU A 89 6.23 4.90 -25.21
CA LEU A 89 7.34 4.50 -24.37
C LEU A 89 8.49 4.00 -25.24
N LYS A 90 9.70 4.50 -24.93
CA LYS A 90 10.95 4.08 -25.58
C LYS A 90 11.89 3.54 -24.50
N ASP A 91 12.61 2.49 -24.85
CA ASP A 91 13.65 1.94 -23.99
C ASP A 91 14.83 2.93 -23.86
N ALA A 92 15.55 2.85 -22.75
CA ALA A 92 16.76 3.63 -22.54
C ALA A 92 17.79 3.30 -23.64
N PRO A 93 18.47 4.29 -24.21
CA PRO A 93 19.45 4.06 -25.32
C PRO A 93 20.61 3.14 -24.93
N THR A 94 20.85 2.99 -23.63
CA THR A 94 21.92 2.18 -23.05
C THR A 94 21.53 0.71 -22.87
N LEU A 95 20.25 0.37 -23.06
CA LEU A 95 19.74 -0.96 -22.82
C LEU A 95 20.24 -1.94 -23.88
N LYS A 96 20.90 -3.00 -23.44
CA LYS A 96 21.34 -4.09 -24.31
C LYS A 96 20.55 -5.36 -23.99
N PRO A 97 19.92 -5.99 -24.98
CA PRO A 97 19.20 -7.24 -24.73
C PRO A 97 20.18 -8.33 -24.28
N VAL A 98 19.85 -8.98 -23.18
CA VAL A 98 20.59 -10.16 -22.69
C VAL A 98 20.23 -11.33 -23.60
N LYS A 99 21.22 -11.81 -24.38
CA LYS A 99 21.02 -12.92 -25.32
C LYS A 99 21.37 -14.30 -24.74
N ASP A 100 21.84 -14.36 -23.51
CA ASP A 100 22.32 -15.59 -22.90
C ASP A 100 21.19 -16.40 -22.25
N GLY A 101 21.01 -17.62 -22.75
CA GLY A 101 20.10 -18.62 -22.19
C GLY A 101 18.65 -18.50 -22.66
N GLY A 102 17.93 -19.63 -22.61
CA GLY A 102 16.50 -19.66 -22.88
C GLY A 102 15.66 -19.07 -21.72
N PHE A 103 14.37 -18.90 -21.93
CA PHE A 103 13.42 -18.33 -20.97
C PHE A 103 13.54 -18.93 -19.56
N TRP A 104 13.63 -20.24 -19.42
CA TRP A 104 13.72 -20.91 -18.13
C TRP A 104 15.05 -20.64 -17.40
N HIS A 105 16.15 -20.49 -18.14
CA HIS A 105 17.43 -20.11 -17.57
C HIS A 105 17.38 -18.66 -17.04
N GLN A 106 16.83 -17.74 -17.81
CA GLN A 106 16.66 -16.35 -17.40
C GLN A 106 15.69 -16.24 -16.21
N PHE A 107 14.58 -16.98 -16.23
CA PHE A 107 13.63 -17.05 -15.11
C PHE A 107 14.30 -17.59 -13.84
N GLY A 108 15.06 -18.69 -13.92
CA GLY A 108 15.79 -19.22 -12.78
C GLY A 108 16.89 -18.27 -12.26
N SER A 109 17.52 -17.51 -13.17
CA SER A 109 18.54 -16.51 -12.79
C SER A 109 17.97 -15.32 -12.03
N THR A 110 16.68 -15.03 -12.20
CA THR A 110 15.97 -13.95 -11.47
C THR A 110 15.99 -14.19 -9.96
N PHE A 111 15.97 -15.44 -9.51
CA PHE A 111 16.01 -15.81 -8.09
C PHE A 111 17.43 -16.05 -7.55
N ASN A 112 18.41 -15.36 -8.09
CA ASN A 112 19.81 -15.52 -7.63
C ASN A 112 20.06 -14.78 -6.30
N PHE A 113 19.61 -15.40 -5.20
CA PHE A 113 19.79 -14.88 -3.85
C PHE A 113 21.26 -14.71 -3.43
N LYS A 114 22.22 -15.41 -4.06
CA LYS A 114 23.64 -15.21 -3.77
C LYS A 114 24.13 -13.83 -4.18
N ARG A 115 23.71 -13.34 -5.36
CA ARG A 115 24.02 -11.97 -5.81
C ARG A 115 23.33 -10.92 -4.94
N PHE A 116 22.08 -11.18 -4.55
CA PHE A 116 21.34 -10.31 -3.63
C PHE A 116 22.07 -10.20 -2.28
N ALA A 117 22.45 -11.32 -1.66
CA ALA A 117 23.16 -11.35 -0.38
C ALA A 117 24.56 -10.72 -0.46
N ALA A 118 25.19 -10.73 -1.62
CA ALA A 118 26.49 -10.08 -1.83
C ALA A 118 26.42 -8.56 -1.70
N ASN A 119 25.29 -7.93 -2.09
CA ASN A 119 25.04 -6.50 -1.87
C ASN A 119 24.34 -6.27 -0.52
N ARG A 120 25.12 -6.23 0.55
CA ARG A 120 24.61 -6.12 1.92
C ARG A 120 23.77 -4.87 2.15
N GLU A 121 24.13 -3.71 1.56
CA GLU A 121 23.36 -2.48 1.69
C GLU A 121 21.96 -2.69 1.08
N LEU A 122 21.88 -3.22 -0.14
CA LEU A 122 20.61 -3.49 -0.82
C LEU A 122 19.75 -4.52 -0.07
N ALA A 123 20.37 -5.59 0.44
CA ALA A 123 19.66 -6.59 1.23
C ALA A 123 19.02 -5.99 2.48
N LEU A 124 19.74 -5.13 3.22
CA LEU A 124 19.23 -4.44 4.39
C LEU A 124 18.11 -3.45 4.02
N VAL A 125 18.21 -2.76 2.89
CA VAL A 125 17.16 -1.87 2.38
C VAL A 125 15.90 -2.68 2.05
N PHE A 126 16.02 -3.86 1.45
CA PHE A 126 14.86 -4.72 1.17
C PHE A 126 14.24 -5.29 2.45
N VAL A 127 15.05 -5.69 3.43
CA VAL A 127 14.55 -6.11 4.74
C VAL A 127 13.82 -4.95 5.45
N THR A 128 14.35 -3.73 5.37
CA THR A 128 13.68 -2.54 5.89
C THR A 128 12.32 -2.33 5.25
N LEU A 129 12.26 -2.43 3.92
CA LEU A 129 11.03 -2.33 3.15
C LEU A 129 10.01 -3.40 3.60
N CYS A 130 10.46 -4.65 3.68
CA CYS A 130 9.63 -5.78 4.09
C CYS A 130 9.02 -5.57 5.48
N VAL A 131 9.84 -5.25 6.48
CA VAL A 131 9.36 -5.05 7.86
C VAL A 131 8.40 -3.87 7.96
N PHE A 132 8.69 -2.75 7.28
CA PHE A 132 7.77 -1.61 7.22
C PHE A 132 6.41 -2.03 6.65
N PHE A 133 6.42 -2.78 5.54
CA PHE A 133 5.19 -3.23 4.87
C PHE A 133 4.45 -4.33 5.61
N ILE A 134 5.11 -5.13 6.44
CA ILE A 134 4.42 -6.03 7.38
C ILE A 134 3.59 -5.21 8.37
N GLY A 135 4.18 -4.17 8.97
CA GLY A 135 3.45 -3.25 9.85
C GLY A 135 2.30 -2.54 9.13
N TYR A 136 2.53 -2.05 7.91
CA TYR A 136 1.51 -1.42 7.08
C TYR A 136 0.34 -2.37 6.76
N ASN A 137 0.61 -3.60 6.33
CA ASN A 137 -0.43 -4.58 6.00
C ASN A 137 -1.16 -5.14 7.23
N CYS A 138 -0.64 -4.96 8.43
CA CYS A 138 -1.32 -5.34 9.66
C CYS A 138 -2.67 -4.59 9.85
N TYR A 139 -2.73 -3.30 9.46
CA TYR A 139 -3.96 -2.50 9.56
C TYR A 139 -4.57 -2.15 8.19
N PHE A 140 -3.78 -1.96 7.15
CA PHE A 140 -4.26 -1.42 5.87
C PHE A 140 -5.33 -2.30 5.20
N ILE A 141 -5.18 -3.61 5.25
CA ILE A 141 -6.16 -4.56 4.69
C ILE A 141 -7.51 -4.43 5.41
N HIS A 142 -7.48 -4.04 6.67
CA HIS A 142 -8.67 -3.92 7.51
C HIS A 142 -9.21 -2.50 7.59
N ILE A 143 -8.55 -1.50 7.00
CA ILE A 143 -8.83 -0.08 7.22
C ILE A 143 -10.29 0.32 6.91
N MET A 144 -10.84 -0.19 5.80
CA MET A 144 -12.23 0.12 5.41
C MET A 144 -13.23 -0.49 6.39
N ASN A 145 -13.03 -1.75 6.76
CA ASN A 145 -13.88 -2.44 7.74
C ASN A 145 -13.75 -1.82 9.13
N TRP A 146 -12.54 -1.41 9.53
CA TRP A 146 -12.32 -0.71 10.79
C TRP A 146 -13.06 0.64 10.82
N MET A 147 -13.03 1.43 9.74
CA MET A 147 -13.75 2.68 9.68
C MET A 147 -15.27 2.48 9.64
N ASN A 148 -15.75 1.47 8.90
CA ASN A 148 -17.18 1.20 8.79
C ASN A 148 -17.77 0.63 10.09
N TYR A 149 -17.15 -0.42 10.63
CA TYR A 149 -17.77 -1.20 11.70
C TYR A 149 -17.26 -0.80 13.09
N THR A 150 -16.01 -0.35 13.22
CA THR A 150 -15.45 0.02 14.53
C THR A 150 -15.62 1.51 14.82
N LEU A 151 -15.43 2.38 13.81
CA LEU A 151 -15.68 3.81 13.97
C LEU A 151 -17.10 4.25 13.58
N GLY A 152 -17.85 3.41 12.83
CA GLY A 152 -19.26 3.65 12.47
C GLY A 152 -19.50 4.54 11.26
N PHE A 153 -18.48 4.86 10.44
CA PHE A 153 -18.67 5.66 9.22
C PHE A 153 -19.41 4.87 8.15
N ALA A 154 -20.54 5.38 7.67
CA ALA A 154 -21.30 4.74 6.60
C ALA A 154 -20.53 4.72 5.27
N ASP A 155 -19.81 5.81 4.94
CA ASP A 155 -18.91 5.91 3.80
C ASP A 155 -17.57 6.54 4.22
N PRO A 156 -16.51 5.73 4.43
CA PRO A 156 -15.22 6.23 4.80
C PRO A 156 -14.39 6.79 3.63
N SER A 157 -14.88 6.74 2.39
CA SER A 157 -14.11 7.10 1.21
C SER A 157 -13.60 8.54 1.25
N LEU A 158 -14.43 9.48 1.69
CA LEU A 158 -14.04 10.89 1.76
C LEU A 158 -13.11 11.19 2.94
N ILE A 159 -13.36 10.60 4.09
CA ILE A 159 -12.52 10.79 5.28
C ILE A 159 -11.14 10.13 5.13
N LEU A 160 -11.01 9.12 4.27
CA LEU A 160 -9.72 8.56 3.85
C LEU A 160 -9.09 9.36 2.72
N GLY A 161 -9.88 9.69 1.70
CA GLY A 161 -9.39 10.25 0.44
C GLY A 161 -8.78 11.62 0.58
N ILE A 162 -9.48 12.56 1.23
CA ILE A 162 -9.02 13.95 1.36
C ILE A 162 -7.72 14.08 2.15
N PRO A 163 -7.56 13.45 3.34
CA PRO A 163 -6.30 13.51 4.07
C PRO A 163 -5.14 12.82 3.33
N LEU A 164 -5.41 11.74 2.57
CA LEU A 164 -4.38 11.10 1.76
C LEU A 164 -3.91 11.97 0.58
N LEU A 165 -4.81 12.71 -0.07
CA LEU A 165 -4.43 13.72 -1.08
C LEU A 165 -3.56 14.81 -0.47
N LEU A 166 -3.93 15.28 0.73
CA LEU A 166 -3.13 16.27 1.46
C LEU A 166 -1.77 15.69 1.86
N ALA A 167 -1.71 14.42 2.28
CA ALA A 167 -0.46 13.74 2.58
C ALA A 167 0.47 13.66 1.38
N VAL A 168 -0.07 13.40 0.18
CA VAL A 168 0.68 13.45 -1.08
C VAL A 168 1.24 14.86 -1.33
N ALA A 169 0.43 15.90 -1.18
CA ALA A 169 0.88 17.29 -1.35
C ALA A 169 2.00 17.65 -0.35
N LEU A 170 1.85 17.26 0.91
CA LEU A 170 2.84 17.48 1.97
C LEU A 170 4.14 16.68 1.77
N SER A 171 4.12 15.63 0.95
CA SER A 171 5.32 14.84 0.64
C SER A 171 6.24 15.52 -0.40
N VAL A 172 5.72 16.45 -1.21
CA VAL A 172 6.46 17.10 -2.31
C VAL A 172 7.77 17.77 -1.89
N PRO A 173 7.86 18.51 -0.77
CA PRO A 173 9.12 19.13 -0.36
C PRO A 173 10.26 18.14 -0.12
N PHE A 174 9.96 16.89 0.25
CA PHE A 174 10.96 15.86 0.52
C PHE A 174 11.72 15.41 -0.72
N ILE A 175 11.18 15.62 -1.93
CA ILE A 175 11.83 15.33 -3.21
C ILE A 175 13.20 16.02 -3.29
N LYS A 176 13.25 17.31 -2.92
CA LYS A 176 14.51 18.08 -2.93
C LYS A 176 15.53 17.53 -1.94
N ILE A 177 15.08 17.08 -0.77
CA ILE A 177 15.94 16.53 0.29
C ILE A 177 16.51 15.17 -0.15
N ILE A 178 15.70 14.35 -0.81
CA ILE A 178 16.09 13.05 -1.36
C ILE A 178 17.15 13.24 -2.45
N ASN A 179 16.97 14.21 -3.37
CA ASN A 179 17.94 14.53 -4.40
C ASN A 179 19.30 14.97 -3.83
N ASN A 180 19.31 15.65 -2.69
CA ASN A 180 20.51 16.07 -1.99
C ASN A 180 21.25 14.94 -1.24
N LYS A 181 21.05 13.69 -1.63
CA LYS A 181 21.72 12.49 -1.06
C LYS A 181 21.44 12.26 0.43
N LYS A 182 20.34 12.82 0.98
CA LYS A 182 19.92 12.59 2.37
C LYS A 182 18.87 11.46 2.50
N VAL A 183 18.89 10.51 1.57
CA VAL A 183 17.89 9.44 1.45
C VAL A 183 17.68 8.67 2.76
N PRO A 184 18.74 8.17 3.46
CA PRO A 184 18.53 7.43 4.70
C PRO A 184 17.89 8.25 5.82
N ALA A 185 18.21 9.54 5.90
CA ALA A 185 17.62 10.42 6.90
C ALA A 185 16.13 10.67 6.64
N VAL A 186 15.75 10.84 5.37
CA VAL A 186 14.34 10.99 4.97
C VAL A 186 13.57 9.70 5.22
N ALA A 187 14.13 8.54 4.90
CA ALA A 187 13.51 7.24 5.18
C ALA A 187 13.27 7.03 6.68
N ALA A 188 14.27 7.36 7.52
CA ALA A 188 14.15 7.26 8.98
C ALA A 188 13.08 8.22 9.53
N PHE A 189 13.07 9.47 9.08
CA PHE A 189 12.05 10.46 9.45
C PHE A 189 10.64 9.94 9.07
N ALA A 190 10.46 9.46 7.86
CA ALA A 190 9.19 8.94 7.38
C ALA A 190 8.71 7.73 8.18
N THR A 191 9.62 6.83 8.54
CA THR A 191 9.32 5.67 9.40
C THR A 191 8.87 6.12 10.79
N ILE A 192 9.58 7.06 11.41
CA ILE A 192 9.20 7.62 12.71
C ILE A 192 7.83 8.31 12.63
N LEU A 193 7.58 9.08 11.56
CA LEU A 193 6.30 9.73 11.35
C LEU A 193 5.15 8.72 11.22
N SER A 194 5.37 7.60 10.50
CA SER A 194 4.38 6.50 10.41
C SER A 194 4.11 5.87 11.76
N ILE A 195 5.14 5.64 12.58
CA ILE A 195 5.00 5.12 13.94
C ILE A 195 4.15 6.07 14.80
N LEU A 196 4.49 7.36 14.79
CA LEU A 196 3.74 8.38 15.53
C LEU A 196 2.30 8.49 15.05
N GLY A 197 2.08 8.37 13.74
CA GLY A 197 0.74 8.33 13.16
C GLY A 197 -0.09 7.13 13.64
N CYS A 198 0.48 5.93 13.63
CA CYS A 198 -0.19 4.74 14.16
C CYS A 198 -0.49 4.87 15.66
N LEU A 199 0.47 5.37 16.46
CA LEU A 199 0.24 5.62 17.89
C LEU A 199 -0.85 6.68 18.10
N PHE A 200 -0.87 7.74 17.29
CA PHE A 200 -1.91 8.76 17.35
C PHE A 200 -3.29 8.14 17.04
N VAL A 201 -3.39 7.31 16.02
CA VAL A 201 -4.65 6.61 15.70
C VAL A 201 -5.08 5.75 16.88
N PHE A 202 -4.19 4.97 17.47
CA PHE A 202 -4.52 4.13 18.62
C PHE A 202 -4.98 4.93 19.84
N PHE A 203 -4.18 5.93 20.27
CA PHE A 203 -4.45 6.65 21.51
C PHE A 203 -5.51 7.75 21.39
N VAL A 204 -5.64 8.40 20.23
CA VAL A 204 -6.54 9.54 20.05
C VAL A 204 -7.79 9.14 19.29
N VAL A 205 -7.65 8.60 18.09
CA VAL A 205 -8.81 8.23 17.27
C VAL A 205 -9.64 7.15 17.96
N GLY A 206 -8.99 6.11 18.47
CA GLY A 206 -9.67 5.01 19.16
C GLY A 206 -10.47 5.46 20.40
N ASN A 207 -9.93 6.38 21.18
CA ASN A 207 -10.60 6.89 22.39
C ASN A 207 -11.68 7.95 22.10
N MET A 208 -11.65 8.60 20.95
CA MET A 208 -12.61 9.63 20.55
C MET A 208 -13.70 9.12 19.61
N SER A 209 -13.74 7.83 19.31
CA SER A 209 -14.68 7.23 18.33
C SER A 209 -16.15 7.57 18.59
N SER A 210 -16.56 7.65 19.85
CA SER A 210 -17.93 8.00 20.24
C SER A 210 -18.32 9.46 19.98
N SER A 211 -17.35 10.34 19.69
CA SER A 211 -17.59 11.77 19.44
C SER A 211 -17.59 12.12 17.96
N PHE A 212 -17.37 11.16 17.07
CA PHE A 212 -17.32 11.40 15.63
C PHE A 212 -18.71 11.64 15.03
N ASN A 213 -18.76 12.54 14.06
CA ASN A 213 -19.93 12.69 13.19
C ASN A 213 -19.83 11.68 12.05
N THR A 214 -20.41 10.49 12.24
CA THR A 214 -20.31 9.37 11.31
C THR A 214 -21.24 9.52 10.10
N GLU A 215 -22.29 10.36 10.22
CA GLU A 215 -23.20 10.67 9.12
C GLU A 215 -22.59 11.69 8.14
N ASN A 216 -21.82 12.64 8.66
CA ASN A 216 -21.10 13.62 7.86
C ASN A 216 -19.59 13.44 8.00
N ALA A 217 -19.01 12.62 7.12
CA ALA A 217 -17.56 12.34 7.12
C ALA A 217 -16.69 13.61 6.95
N LEU A 218 -17.23 14.68 6.36
CA LEU A 218 -16.55 15.96 6.12
C LEU A 218 -16.72 16.98 7.26
N ASP A 219 -17.37 16.64 8.35
CA ASP A 219 -17.37 17.45 9.56
C ASP A 219 -15.98 17.45 10.20
N ILE A 220 -15.13 18.36 9.70
CA ILE A 220 -13.73 18.45 10.15
C ILE A 220 -13.65 18.78 11.66
N ALA A 221 -14.60 19.51 12.19
CA ALA A 221 -14.58 19.89 13.61
C ALA A 221 -14.80 18.68 14.54
N ALA A 222 -15.70 17.77 14.17
CA ALA A 222 -15.94 16.53 14.91
C ALA A 222 -14.89 15.45 14.58
N ASN A 223 -14.50 15.33 13.30
CA ASN A 223 -13.71 14.21 12.79
C ASN A 223 -12.21 14.53 12.68
N TRP A 224 -11.72 15.67 13.20
CA TRP A 224 -10.33 16.10 13.06
C TRP A 224 -9.29 15.03 13.48
N PRO A 225 -9.52 14.18 14.49
CA PRO A 225 -8.53 13.17 14.85
C PRO A 225 -8.28 12.16 13.72
N CYS A 226 -9.35 11.74 13.00
CA CYS A 226 -9.21 10.86 11.85
C CYS A 226 -8.39 11.53 10.74
N PHE A 227 -8.67 12.81 10.42
CA PHE A 227 -7.90 13.57 9.43
C PHE A 227 -6.43 13.65 9.79
N VAL A 228 -6.11 14.02 11.02
CA VAL A 228 -4.71 14.13 11.50
C VAL A 228 -4.02 12.77 11.47
N GLY A 229 -4.65 11.71 11.98
CA GLY A 229 -4.10 10.36 11.98
C GLY A 229 -3.76 9.87 10.59
N ILE A 230 -4.70 10.03 9.63
CA ILE A 230 -4.52 9.62 8.24
C ILE A 230 -3.42 10.45 7.56
N ILE A 231 -3.33 11.76 7.82
CA ILE A 231 -2.26 12.61 7.28
C ILE A 231 -0.90 12.14 7.81
N LEU A 232 -0.75 11.89 9.09
CA LEU A 232 0.52 11.46 9.69
C LEU A 232 1.00 10.14 9.10
N VAL A 233 0.11 9.14 9.05
CA VAL A 233 0.41 7.83 8.47
C VAL A 233 0.65 7.95 6.96
N GLY A 234 -0.18 8.72 6.25
CA GLY A 234 -0.10 8.91 4.81
C GLY A 234 1.18 9.63 4.36
N VAL A 235 1.57 10.73 5.04
CA VAL A 235 2.85 11.42 4.77
C VAL A 235 4.01 10.48 5.03
N GLY A 236 3.99 9.78 6.18
CA GLY A 236 5.00 8.78 6.51
C GLY A 236 5.14 7.72 5.43
N TYR A 237 4.03 7.15 4.98
CA TYR A 237 4.01 6.15 3.90
C TYR A 237 4.56 6.68 2.58
N VAL A 238 4.04 7.82 2.08
CA VAL A 238 4.44 8.35 0.76
C VAL A 238 5.90 8.76 0.76
N VAL A 239 6.37 9.48 1.79
CA VAL A 239 7.77 9.90 1.92
C VAL A 239 8.72 8.70 2.08
N PHE A 240 8.31 7.68 2.85
CA PHE A 240 9.06 6.43 2.96
C PHE A 240 9.23 5.77 1.61
N MET A 241 8.14 5.62 0.84
CA MET A 241 8.18 5.01 -0.49
C MET A 241 9.05 5.79 -1.46
N GLN A 242 8.97 7.14 -1.46
CA GLN A 242 9.85 7.99 -2.27
C GLN A 242 11.33 7.73 -1.95
N ALA A 243 11.69 7.75 -0.67
CA ALA A 243 13.05 7.54 -0.23
C ALA A 243 13.56 6.13 -0.54
N MET A 244 12.76 5.09 -0.22
CA MET A 244 13.15 3.70 -0.44
C MET A 244 13.27 3.36 -1.92
N THR A 245 12.37 3.87 -2.76
CA THR A 245 12.45 3.68 -4.21
C THR A 245 13.78 4.22 -4.76
N VAL A 246 14.14 5.45 -4.40
CA VAL A 246 15.41 6.06 -4.83
C VAL A 246 16.61 5.28 -4.26
N TRP A 247 16.56 4.90 -3.00
CA TRP A 247 17.67 4.16 -2.36
C TRP A 247 17.92 2.82 -3.05
N MET A 248 16.86 2.02 -3.25
CA MET A 248 16.97 0.73 -3.93
C MET A 248 17.50 0.86 -5.35
N LYS A 249 16.90 1.77 -6.15
CA LYS A 249 17.25 1.93 -7.57
C LYS A 249 18.71 2.36 -7.77
N ARG A 250 19.26 3.20 -6.88
CA ARG A 250 20.69 3.57 -6.90
C ARG A 250 21.65 2.44 -6.55
N LEU A 251 21.15 1.36 -5.93
CA LEU A 251 21.93 0.18 -5.56
C LEU A 251 21.85 -0.94 -6.58
N TYR A 252 20.93 -0.86 -7.54
CA TYR A 252 20.78 -1.91 -8.55
C TYR A 252 21.96 -1.94 -9.51
N PRO A 253 22.58 -3.11 -9.71
CA PRO A 253 23.55 -3.29 -10.78
C PRO A 253 22.87 -3.07 -12.16
N GLU A 254 23.49 -2.29 -13.02
CA GLU A 254 22.92 -1.91 -14.33
C GLU A 254 22.50 -3.10 -15.19
N GLU A 255 23.33 -4.16 -15.19
CA GLU A 255 23.10 -5.37 -16.00
C GLU A 255 21.95 -6.26 -15.52
N HIS A 256 21.45 -6.06 -14.27
CA HIS A 256 20.53 -6.99 -13.61
C HIS A 256 19.32 -6.32 -12.95
N ARG A 257 18.97 -5.08 -13.35
CA ARG A 257 17.87 -4.30 -12.73
C ARG A 257 16.56 -5.07 -12.68
N GLY A 258 16.17 -5.74 -13.76
CA GLY A 258 14.94 -6.53 -13.81
C GLY A 258 14.91 -7.70 -12.81
N GLN A 259 16.07 -8.34 -12.55
CA GLN A 259 16.15 -9.43 -11.56
C GLN A 259 15.90 -8.90 -10.14
N PHE A 260 16.47 -7.73 -9.81
CA PHE A 260 16.27 -7.11 -8.49
C PHE A 260 14.84 -6.60 -8.30
N GLU A 261 14.14 -6.20 -9.36
CA GLU A 261 12.70 -5.91 -9.28
C GLU A 261 11.87 -7.13 -8.92
N GLY A 262 12.17 -8.30 -9.47
CA GLY A 262 11.52 -9.55 -9.06
C GLY A 262 11.72 -9.87 -7.58
N ILE A 263 12.95 -9.71 -7.07
CA ILE A 263 13.25 -9.88 -5.64
C ILE A 263 12.53 -8.81 -4.80
N ARG A 264 12.47 -7.55 -5.27
CA ARG A 264 11.75 -6.45 -4.61
C ARG A 264 10.30 -6.83 -4.34
N ILE A 265 9.61 -7.40 -5.32
CA ILE A 265 8.21 -7.80 -5.17
C ILE A 265 8.04 -8.81 -4.03
N MET A 266 8.98 -9.73 -3.82
CA MET A 266 8.90 -10.67 -2.70
C MET A 266 8.96 -9.94 -1.35
N PHE A 267 9.86 -8.96 -1.20
CA PHE A 267 10.03 -8.20 0.05
C PHE A 267 8.98 -7.09 0.24
N PHE A 268 8.45 -6.55 -0.84
CA PHE A 268 7.49 -5.46 -0.83
C PHE A 268 6.03 -5.93 -0.75
N VAL A 269 5.72 -7.06 -1.42
CA VAL A 269 4.34 -7.54 -1.57
C VAL A 269 4.17 -8.91 -0.92
N PHE A 270 4.90 -9.93 -1.38
CA PHE A 270 4.64 -11.32 -1.03
C PHE A 270 4.75 -11.57 0.48
N PHE A 271 5.90 -11.32 1.08
CA PHE A 271 6.09 -11.54 2.52
C PHE A 271 5.19 -10.64 3.38
N PRO A 272 5.06 -9.32 3.11
CA PRO A 272 4.19 -8.45 3.90
C PRO A 272 2.71 -8.80 3.81
N MET A 273 2.20 -9.19 2.64
CA MET A 273 0.79 -9.55 2.48
C MET A 273 0.44 -10.89 3.15
N ILE A 274 1.41 -11.72 3.45
CA ILE A 274 1.21 -12.93 4.26
C ILE A 274 1.38 -12.61 5.74
N ALA A 275 2.50 -11.99 6.12
CA ALA A 275 2.83 -11.77 7.53
C ALA A 275 1.94 -10.72 8.21
N GLY A 276 1.50 -9.67 7.49
CA GLY A 276 0.61 -8.65 8.03
C GLY A 276 -0.70 -9.22 8.55
N PRO A 277 -1.50 -9.89 7.72
CA PRO A 277 -2.73 -10.54 8.16
C PRO A 277 -2.54 -11.62 9.23
N LEU A 278 -1.45 -12.40 9.15
CA LEU A 278 -1.14 -13.39 10.18
C LEU A 278 -0.86 -12.77 11.56
N LEU A 279 -0.37 -11.54 11.61
CA LEU A 279 -0.23 -10.77 12.85
C LEU A 279 -1.56 -10.12 13.27
N ALA A 280 -2.37 -9.67 12.31
CA ALA A 280 -3.63 -8.99 12.56
C ALA A 280 -4.72 -9.94 13.10
N ASP A 281 -4.86 -11.15 12.54
CA ASP A 281 -5.94 -12.09 12.90
C ASP A 281 -5.96 -12.45 14.40
N PRO A 282 -4.85 -12.83 15.06
CA PRO A 282 -4.86 -13.09 16.49
C PRO A 282 -5.26 -11.86 17.33
N ILE A 283 -4.92 -10.65 16.89
CA ILE A 283 -5.27 -9.40 17.57
C ILE A 283 -6.78 -9.15 17.46
N CYS A 284 -7.34 -9.30 16.25
CA CYS A 284 -8.78 -9.17 16.03
C CYS A 284 -9.55 -10.24 16.82
N ARG A 285 -9.05 -11.47 16.92
CA ARG A 285 -9.66 -12.54 17.74
C ARG A 285 -9.62 -12.26 19.24
N ALA A 286 -8.54 -11.61 19.71
CA ALA A 286 -8.36 -11.35 21.13
C ALA A 286 -9.17 -10.14 21.62
N PHE A 287 -9.33 -9.11 20.78
CA PHE A 287 -9.90 -7.82 21.18
C PHE A 287 -11.16 -7.45 20.39
N GLY A 288 -11.40 -8.07 19.22
CA GLY A 288 -12.51 -7.73 18.34
C GLY A 288 -13.82 -8.47 18.68
N GLU A 289 -14.92 -7.84 18.31
CA GLU A 289 -16.24 -8.46 18.40
C GLU A 289 -16.39 -9.56 17.34
N LYS A 290 -16.94 -10.69 17.75
CA LYS A 290 -17.24 -11.81 16.84
C LYS A 290 -18.43 -11.47 15.97
N VAL A 291 -18.27 -11.59 14.66
CA VAL A 291 -19.28 -11.30 13.66
C VAL A 291 -19.43 -12.43 12.64
N TYR A 292 -20.53 -12.41 11.94
CA TYR A 292 -20.89 -13.39 10.93
C TYR A 292 -21.09 -12.69 9.58
N GLN A 293 -20.60 -13.32 8.54
CA GLN A 293 -20.67 -12.77 7.18
C GLN A 293 -21.96 -13.26 6.50
N VAL A 294 -22.90 -12.38 6.29
CA VAL A 294 -24.19 -12.68 5.66
C VAL A 294 -24.40 -11.84 4.39
N VAL A 295 -25.30 -12.31 3.54
CA VAL A 295 -25.70 -11.56 2.31
C VAL A 295 -27.06 -10.95 2.55
N ASP A 296 -27.14 -9.64 2.76
CA ASP A 296 -28.40 -8.92 2.84
C ASP A 296 -28.61 -8.11 1.57
N LYS A 297 -29.77 -8.28 0.92
CA LYS A 297 -30.14 -7.58 -0.33
C LYS A 297 -29.06 -7.57 -1.41
N GLY A 298 -28.30 -8.68 -1.50
CA GLY A 298 -27.20 -8.84 -2.47
C GLY A 298 -25.87 -8.23 -2.04
N ASN A 299 -25.79 -7.57 -0.88
CA ASN A 299 -24.58 -7.05 -0.30
C ASN A 299 -24.04 -7.98 0.81
N LEU A 300 -22.72 -8.15 0.84
CA LEU A 300 -22.05 -8.88 1.89
C LEU A 300 -21.86 -7.94 3.08
N ILE A 301 -22.47 -8.27 4.21
CA ILE A 301 -22.39 -7.47 5.44
C ILE A 301 -21.88 -8.32 6.60
N PHE A 302 -21.28 -7.67 7.58
CA PHE A 302 -20.91 -8.28 8.85
C PHE A 302 -21.95 -7.93 9.92
N VAL A 303 -22.50 -8.95 10.58
CA VAL A 303 -23.54 -8.80 11.59
C VAL A 303 -23.19 -9.59 12.83
N THR A 304 -23.70 -9.19 13.98
CA THR A 304 -23.60 -9.94 15.21
C THR A 304 -24.42 -11.25 15.15
N GLY A 305 -24.15 -12.19 16.06
CA GLY A 305 -24.90 -13.45 16.09
C GLY A 305 -26.42 -13.26 16.31
N ALA A 306 -26.81 -12.23 17.09
CA ALA A 306 -28.23 -11.87 17.28
C ALA A 306 -28.87 -11.39 15.98
N GLN A 307 -28.23 -10.45 15.29
CA GLN A 307 -28.70 -9.93 14.01
C GLN A 307 -28.74 -11.01 12.91
N ALA A 308 -27.75 -11.93 12.88
CA ALA A 308 -27.77 -13.04 11.93
C ALA A 308 -28.98 -13.95 12.15
N SER A 309 -29.32 -14.24 13.41
CA SER A 309 -30.49 -15.03 13.78
C SER A 309 -31.82 -14.32 13.44
N GLU A 310 -31.89 -13.01 13.66
CA GLU A 310 -33.05 -12.17 13.25
C GLU A 310 -33.25 -12.16 11.73
N LEU A 311 -32.18 -12.22 10.96
CA LEU A 311 -32.23 -12.32 9.50
C LEU A 311 -32.50 -13.77 9.01
N GLY A 312 -32.70 -14.72 9.93
CA GLY A 312 -33.05 -16.10 9.63
C GLY A 312 -31.88 -16.98 9.20
N TYR A 313 -30.65 -16.56 9.47
CA TYR A 313 -29.46 -17.37 9.18
C TYR A 313 -29.14 -18.32 10.34
N ASP A 314 -28.75 -19.55 10.01
CA ASP A 314 -28.18 -20.51 10.96
C ASP A 314 -26.69 -20.21 11.19
N ILE A 315 -26.37 -19.66 12.34
CA ILE A 315 -25.01 -19.24 12.73
C ILE A 315 -23.98 -20.37 12.59
N SER A 316 -24.41 -21.63 12.75
CA SER A 316 -23.51 -22.79 12.65
C SER A 316 -23.00 -23.05 11.22
N GLN A 317 -23.66 -22.48 10.21
CA GLN A 317 -23.39 -22.68 8.79
C GLN A 317 -22.73 -21.47 8.12
N ILE A 318 -22.52 -20.38 8.85
CA ILE A 318 -21.99 -19.13 8.31
C ILE A 318 -20.53 -18.95 8.73
N ALA A 319 -19.74 -18.36 7.83
CA ALA A 319 -18.36 -18.02 8.14
C ALA A 319 -18.30 -16.97 9.26
N GLU A 320 -17.56 -17.30 10.31
CA GLU A 320 -17.28 -16.39 11.42
C GLU A 320 -16.07 -15.51 11.12
N GLY A 321 -16.09 -14.30 11.65
CA GLY A 321 -15.00 -13.35 11.58
C GLY A 321 -14.92 -12.53 12.86
N TYR A 322 -13.97 -11.60 12.89
CA TYR A 322 -13.79 -10.66 14.00
C TYR A 322 -13.64 -9.27 13.45
N LEU A 323 -14.30 -8.29 14.08
CA LEU A 323 -14.16 -6.89 13.69
C LEU A 323 -12.72 -6.40 13.92
N PRO A 324 -12.19 -5.59 13.00
CA PRO A 324 -10.88 -4.97 13.20
C PRO A 324 -10.92 -4.02 14.40
N VAL A 325 -9.82 -3.95 15.12
CA VAL A 325 -9.70 -3.19 16.38
C VAL A 325 -8.58 -2.16 16.34
N ASN A 326 -8.61 -1.22 17.28
CA ASN A 326 -7.61 -0.15 17.38
C ASN A 326 -6.19 -0.70 17.68
N GLU A 327 -6.10 -1.86 18.35
CA GLU A 327 -4.86 -2.54 18.70
C GLU A 327 -4.02 -2.93 17.48
N LEU A 328 -4.61 -3.02 16.30
CA LEU A 328 -3.89 -3.20 15.05
C LEU A 328 -2.88 -2.09 14.79
N PHE A 329 -3.19 -0.86 15.17
CA PHE A 329 -2.30 0.29 14.96
C PHE A 329 -1.11 0.28 15.93
N ILE A 330 -1.27 -0.20 17.17
CA ILE A 330 -0.11 -0.33 18.08
C ILE A 330 0.80 -1.48 17.63
N ALA A 331 0.23 -2.59 17.18
CA ALA A 331 1.01 -3.69 16.59
C ALA A 331 1.77 -3.22 15.34
N ALA A 332 1.11 -2.47 14.46
CA ALA A 332 1.73 -1.85 13.29
C ALA A 332 2.88 -0.90 13.68
N ALA A 333 2.68 -0.06 14.70
CA ALA A 333 3.72 0.85 15.21
C ALA A 333 4.95 0.07 15.71
N VAL A 334 4.74 -1.00 16.49
CA VAL A 334 5.82 -1.86 16.99
C VAL A 334 6.59 -2.53 15.84
N VAL A 335 5.88 -3.16 14.90
CA VAL A 335 6.51 -3.80 13.75
C VAL A 335 7.25 -2.78 12.88
N THR A 336 6.65 -1.62 12.61
CA THR A 336 7.28 -0.55 11.84
C THR A 336 8.53 -0.01 12.54
N ALA A 337 8.55 0.05 13.88
CA ALA A 337 9.73 0.45 14.64
C ALA A 337 10.90 -0.53 14.46
N LEU A 338 10.64 -1.84 14.33
CA LEU A 338 11.67 -2.83 14.04
C LEU A 338 12.37 -2.58 12.69
N ALA A 339 11.71 -1.92 11.72
CA ALA A 339 12.34 -1.55 10.45
C ALA A 339 13.49 -0.56 10.61
N LEU A 340 13.54 0.22 11.70
CA LEU A 340 14.65 1.13 12.00
C LEU A 340 15.98 0.39 12.25
N ILE A 341 15.95 -0.88 12.66
CA ILE A 341 17.15 -1.68 12.92
C ILE A 341 17.92 -1.93 11.61
N PRO A 342 17.38 -2.63 10.61
CA PRO A 342 18.07 -2.85 9.34
C PRO A 342 18.34 -1.52 8.60
N MET A 343 17.44 -0.54 8.72
CA MET A 343 17.63 0.80 8.15
C MET A 343 18.87 1.49 8.70
N SER A 344 19.09 1.44 10.02
CA SER A 344 20.27 2.06 10.66
C SER A 344 21.58 1.42 10.18
N MET A 345 21.57 0.10 9.97
CA MET A 345 22.72 -0.64 9.43
C MET A 345 22.98 -0.25 7.97
N ALA A 346 21.94 -0.20 7.13
CA ALA A 346 22.02 0.25 5.75
C ALA A 346 22.52 1.71 5.65
N ALA A 347 22.06 2.59 6.54
CA ALA A 347 22.47 3.99 6.58
C ALA A 347 23.98 4.18 6.90
N LYS A 348 24.57 3.29 7.71
CA LYS A 348 26.03 3.30 7.96
C LYS A 348 26.77 2.95 6.66
N MET A 349 26.37 1.90 5.96
CA MET A 349 26.97 1.49 4.69
C MET A 349 26.81 2.57 3.61
N TYR A 350 25.65 3.23 3.56
CA TYR A 350 25.42 4.37 2.68
C TYR A 350 26.41 5.50 2.92
N LYS A 351 26.68 5.84 4.19
CA LYS A 351 27.66 6.89 4.54
C LYS A 351 29.08 6.51 4.15
N GLU A 352 29.45 5.25 4.34
CA GLU A 352 30.78 4.74 3.98
C GLU A 352 31.02 4.76 2.47
N ARG A 353 30.01 4.41 1.68
CA ARG A 353 30.05 4.43 0.21
C ARG A 353 30.13 5.85 -0.37
N ASN A 354 29.61 6.85 0.33
CA ASN A 354 29.55 8.24 -0.16
C ASN A 354 30.59 9.19 0.50
N LYS A 355 31.54 8.62 1.26
CA LYS A 355 32.75 9.33 1.70
C LYS A 355 33.82 9.30 0.61
#